data_634c4bfc7e640b0f3104fcf7ec7ba4af
#
_entry.id   634c4bfc7e640b0f3104fcf7ec7ba4af
#
_cell.length_a   1.000
_cell.length_b   1.000
_cell.length_c   1.000
_cell.angle_alpha   90.00
_cell.angle_beta   90.00
_cell.angle_gamma   90.00
#
_symmetry.space_group_name_H-M   'P 1'
#
loop_
_entity.id
_entity.type
_entity.pdbx_description
1 polymer ?
#
loop_
_entity_poly.entity_id
_entity_poly.type
_entity_poly.pdbx_seq_one_letter_code
_entity_poly.pdbx_strand_id
1 'polypeptide(L)'
;MLYLNVEQLERCIQTLSASLSLYQAAEEGSTEQEVFRNAVVKGFELTQETAFKLLKKALKAFGHGARKLETTPIKDLLRMAAVHGLMTLDEVERWFAYRDNRNNTAHDYGEGFAHETLRLMPAFLEDVRHLAGVLKHRLGQDAGE
;
A
#
# COMPACT_ATOMS: atom_id res chain seq x y z
N MET A 1 -21.17 -10.80 11.49
CA MET A 1 -19.74 -10.71 11.73
C MET A 1 -19.06 -9.92 10.62
N LEU A 2 -18.10 -9.13 10.98
CA LEU A 2 -17.44 -8.28 10.00
C LEU A 2 -16.41 -9.07 9.19
N TYR A 3 -16.62 -9.09 7.89
CA TYR A 3 -15.76 -9.77 6.93
C TYR A 3 -15.02 -8.71 6.09
N LEU A 4 -13.69 -8.81 6.03
CA LEU A 4 -12.87 -7.87 5.29
C LEU A 4 -12.41 -8.51 3.97
N ASN A 5 -12.84 -7.93 2.85
CA ASN A 5 -12.46 -8.43 1.53
C ASN A 5 -11.15 -7.76 1.09
N VAL A 6 -10.10 -8.56 0.94
CA VAL A 6 -8.77 -8.07 0.53
C VAL A 6 -8.49 -8.29 -0.96
N GLU A 7 -9.44 -8.78 -1.73
CA GLU A 7 -9.23 -9.10 -3.15
C GLU A 7 -8.76 -7.92 -3.98
N GLN A 8 -9.33 -6.73 -3.75
CA GLN A 8 -8.94 -5.54 -4.48
C GLN A 8 -7.50 -5.16 -4.18
N LEU A 9 -7.07 -5.26 -2.92
CA LEU A 9 -5.68 -4.99 -2.55
C LEU A 9 -4.75 -6.01 -3.21
N GLU A 10 -5.10 -7.29 -3.17
CA GLU A 10 -4.30 -8.33 -3.82
C GLU A 10 -4.16 -8.07 -5.33
N ARG A 11 -5.22 -7.59 -5.97
CA ARG A 11 -5.19 -7.24 -7.39
C ARG A 11 -4.29 -6.04 -7.65
N CYS A 12 -4.35 -5.01 -6.81
CA CYS A 12 -3.45 -3.86 -6.93
C CYS A 12 -1.99 -4.29 -6.79
N ILE A 13 -1.69 -5.17 -5.86
CA ILE A 13 -0.35 -5.71 -5.65
C ILE A 13 0.13 -6.46 -6.90
N GLN A 14 -0.73 -7.31 -7.46
CA GLN A 14 -0.42 -8.09 -8.66
C GLN A 14 -0.11 -7.19 -9.85
N THR A 15 -0.95 -6.17 -10.08
CA THR A 15 -0.78 -5.22 -11.17
C THR A 15 0.50 -4.41 -11.00
N LEU A 16 0.78 -3.96 -9.77
CA LEU A 16 2.00 -3.20 -9.48
C LEU A 16 3.24 -4.07 -9.70
N SER A 17 3.22 -5.30 -9.22
CA SER A 17 4.33 -6.24 -9.41
C SER A 17 4.59 -6.51 -10.89
N ALA A 18 3.52 -6.69 -11.68
CA ALA A 18 3.64 -6.88 -13.13
C ALA A 18 4.21 -5.63 -13.81
N SER A 19 3.75 -4.45 -13.41
CA SER A 19 4.27 -3.18 -13.95
C SER A 19 5.76 -3.02 -13.68
N LEU A 20 6.19 -3.37 -12.47
CA LEU A 20 7.61 -3.30 -12.11
C LEU A 20 8.45 -4.26 -12.97
N SER A 21 7.98 -5.49 -13.18
CA SER A 21 8.66 -6.47 -14.02
C SER A 21 8.77 -6.00 -15.47
N LEU A 22 7.70 -5.42 -16.01
CA LEU A 22 7.70 -4.87 -17.36
C LEU A 22 8.67 -3.69 -17.48
N TYR A 23 8.71 -2.82 -16.48
CA TYR A 23 9.65 -1.72 -16.43
C TYR A 23 11.10 -2.23 -16.47
N GLN A 24 11.40 -3.24 -15.66
CA GLN A 24 12.75 -3.80 -15.55
C GLN A 24 13.19 -4.51 -16.83
N ALA A 25 12.25 -5.08 -17.58
CA ALA A 25 12.52 -5.79 -18.84
C ALA A 25 12.57 -4.86 -20.06
N ALA A 26 12.08 -3.64 -19.95
CA ALA A 26 12.02 -2.71 -21.07
C ALA A 26 13.43 -2.19 -21.42
N GLU A 27 13.65 -1.87 -22.70
CA GLU A 27 14.89 -1.30 -23.15
C GLU A 27 15.12 0.07 -22.50
N GLU A 28 16.32 0.28 -21.96
CA GLU A 28 16.66 1.53 -21.29
C GLU A 28 16.54 2.73 -22.24
N GLY A 29 15.85 3.76 -21.75
CA GLY A 29 15.62 4.98 -22.53
C GLY A 29 14.47 4.89 -23.52
N SER A 30 13.77 3.75 -23.59
CA SER A 30 12.67 3.56 -24.53
C SER A 30 11.39 4.23 -24.03
N THR A 31 10.47 4.52 -24.97
CA THR A 31 9.13 5.00 -24.62
C THR A 31 8.37 3.98 -23.77
N GLU A 32 8.55 2.71 -24.07
CA GLU A 32 7.92 1.63 -23.28
C GLU A 32 8.38 1.66 -21.84
N GLN A 33 9.66 1.89 -21.59
CA GLN A 33 10.19 2.00 -20.24
C GLN A 33 9.52 3.17 -19.51
N GLU A 34 9.35 4.31 -20.16
CA GLU A 34 8.67 5.46 -19.57
C GLU A 34 7.22 5.15 -19.23
N VAL A 35 6.50 4.47 -20.13
CA VAL A 35 5.11 4.06 -19.89
C VAL A 35 5.02 3.14 -18.67
N PHE A 36 5.90 2.15 -18.59
CA PHE A 36 5.89 1.21 -17.46
C PHE A 36 6.33 1.88 -16.15
N ARG A 37 7.26 2.84 -16.22
CA ARG A 37 7.65 3.64 -15.06
C ARG A 37 6.46 4.40 -14.49
N ASN A 38 5.69 5.05 -15.36
CA ASN A 38 4.49 5.77 -14.96
C ASN A 38 3.44 4.84 -14.36
N ALA A 39 3.31 3.63 -14.90
CA ALA A 39 2.42 2.61 -14.37
C ALA A 39 2.84 2.17 -12.96
N VAL A 40 4.14 2.04 -12.70
CA VAL A 40 4.64 1.71 -11.36
C VAL A 40 4.30 2.82 -10.37
N VAL A 41 4.55 4.07 -10.73
CA VAL A 41 4.25 5.22 -9.85
C VAL A 41 2.76 5.27 -9.53
N LYS A 42 1.90 5.13 -10.53
CA LYS A 42 0.45 5.14 -10.34
C LYS A 42 -0.02 3.93 -9.52
N GLY A 43 0.53 2.76 -9.81
CA GLY A 43 0.21 1.53 -9.09
C GLY A 43 0.60 1.60 -7.61
N PHE A 44 1.73 2.21 -7.30
CA PHE A 44 2.18 2.46 -5.93
C PHE A 44 1.16 3.32 -5.18
N GLU A 45 0.72 4.41 -5.79
CA GLU A 45 -0.29 5.30 -5.22
C GLU A 45 -1.61 4.57 -4.97
N LEU A 46 -2.12 3.86 -5.98
CA LEU A 46 -3.39 3.13 -5.88
C LEU A 46 -3.34 2.02 -4.84
N THR A 47 -2.21 1.31 -4.76
CA THR A 47 -2.04 0.24 -3.79
C THR A 47 -2.05 0.78 -2.36
N GLN A 48 -1.37 1.92 -2.12
CA GLN A 48 -1.40 2.57 -0.80
C GLN A 48 -2.82 3.01 -0.43
N GLU A 49 -3.53 3.67 -1.33
CA GLU A 49 -4.90 4.12 -1.07
C GLU A 49 -5.80 2.96 -0.70
N THR A 50 -5.70 1.85 -1.43
CA THR A 50 -6.50 0.66 -1.16
C THR A 50 -6.14 0.05 0.20
N ALA A 51 -4.84 -0.02 0.52
CA ALA A 51 -4.37 -0.53 1.81
C ALA A 51 -4.90 0.33 2.97
N PHE A 52 -4.86 1.65 2.84
CA PHE A 52 -5.34 2.54 3.91
C PHE A 52 -6.85 2.45 4.11
N LYS A 53 -7.63 2.29 3.04
CA LYS A 53 -9.07 2.04 3.16
C LYS A 53 -9.35 0.76 3.93
N LEU A 54 -8.60 -0.30 3.65
CA LEU A 54 -8.75 -1.57 4.36
C LEU A 54 -8.32 -1.45 5.82
N LEU A 55 -7.26 -0.70 6.11
CA LEU A 55 -6.85 -0.44 7.49
C LEU A 55 -7.95 0.26 8.28
N LYS A 56 -8.60 1.26 7.69
CA LYS A 56 -9.72 1.93 8.35
C LYS A 56 -10.85 0.95 8.66
N LYS A 57 -11.20 0.08 7.72
CA LYS A 57 -12.22 -0.95 7.93
C LYS A 57 -11.82 -1.93 9.04
N ALA A 58 -10.55 -2.34 9.07
CA ALA A 58 -10.04 -3.23 10.10
C ALA A 58 -10.10 -2.57 11.48
N LEU A 59 -9.68 -1.32 11.59
CA LEU A 59 -9.71 -0.58 12.85
C LEU A 59 -11.14 -0.37 13.33
N LYS A 60 -12.07 -0.15 12.42
CA LYS A 60 -13.49 -0.10 12.75
C LYS A 60 -13.96 -1.43 13.35
N ALA A 61 -13.51 -2.55 12.79
CA ALA A 61 -13.82 -3.87 13.32
C ALA A 61 -13.29 -4.08 14.75
N PHE A 62 -12.19 -3.40 15.09
CA PHE A 62 -11.62 -3.43 16.43
C PHE A 62 -12.25 -2.41 17.40
N GLY A 63 -13.31 -1.73 16.98
CA GLY A 63 -14.08 -0.86 17.87
C GLY A 63 -13.83 0.64 17.73
N HIS A 64 -13.00 1.07 16.79
CA HIS A 64 -12.77 2.49 16.57
C HIS A 64 -13.94 3.12 15.81
N GLY A 65 -14.35 4.33 16.18
CA GLY A 65 -15.49 5.01 15.56
C GLY A 65 -15.17 5.44 14.12
N ALA A 66 -16.14 5.26 13.22
CA ALA A 66 -15.97 5.58 11.81
C ALA A 66 -15.62 7.06 11.58
N ARG A 67 -16.28 7.98 12.30
CA ARG A 67 -16.01 9.41 12.18
C ARG A 67 -14.60 9.76 12.63
N LYS A 68 -14.15 9.16 13.73
CA LYS A 68 -12.81 9.37 14.24
C LYS A 68 -11.77 8.90 13.24
N LEU A 69 -11.99 7.74 12.61
CA LEU A 69 -11.07 7.17 11.63
C LEU A 69 -10.95 8.06 10.39
N GLU A 70 -12.05 8.64 9.93
CA GLU A 70 -12.06 9.52 8.75
C GLU A 70 -11.22 10.77 8.97
N THR A 71 -11.16 11.28 10.20
CA THR A 71 -10.38 12.48 10.53
C THR A 71 -9.00 12.17 11.07
N THR A 72 -8.66 10.91 11.24
CA THR A 72 -7.36 10.50 11.75
C THR A 72 -6.32 10.55 10.63
N PRO A 73 -5.17 11.24 10.84
CA PRO A 73 -4.08 11.24 9.85
C PRO A 73 -3.58 9.82 9.58
N ILE A 74 -3.12 9.59 8.36
CA ILE A 74 -2.66 8.26 7.93
C ILE A 74 -1.56 7.72 8.85
N LYS A 75 -0.62 8.56 9.26
CA LYS A 75 0.47 8.11 10.15
C LYS A 75 -0.06 7.62 11.49
N ASP A 76 -1.12 8.24 12.00
CA ASP A 76 -1.77 7.78 13.23
C ASP A 76 -2.54 6.48 13.01
N LEU A 77 -3.16 6.30 11.84
CA LEU A 77 -3.78 5.02 11.48
C LEU A 77 -2.76 3.89 11.48
N LEU A 78 -1.56 4.15 10.97
CA LEU A 78 -0.48 3.16 10.95
C LEU A 78 -0.04 2.80 12.38
N ARG A 79 0.06 3.80 13.27
CA ARG A 79 0.38 3.56 14.68
C ARG A 79 -0.70 2.71 15.36
N MET A 80 -1.96 3.01 15.07
CA MET A 80 -3.10 2.23 15.60
C MET A 80 -3.04 0.79 15.09
N ALA A 81 -2.68 0.59 13.83
CA ALA A 81 -2.51 -0.74 13.26
C ALA A 81 -1.45 -1.54 14.03
N ALA A 82 -0.34 -0.89 14.40
CA ALA A 82 0.70 -1.54 15.20
C ALA A 82 0.19 -1.91 16.60
N VAL A 83 -0.59 -1.04 17.22
CA VAL A 83 -1.18 -1.34 18.55
C VAL A 83 -2.04 -2.61 18.49
N HIS A 84 -2.77 -2.80 17.40
CA HIS A 84 -3.60 -3.99 17.21
C HIS A 84 -2.83 -5.20 16.64
N GLY A 85 -1.53 -5.08 16.48
CA GLY A 85 -0.70 -6.18 15.99
C GLY A 85 -0.82 -6.47 14.50
N LEU A 86 -1.35 -5.52 13.73
CA LEU A 86 -1.47 -5.68 12.27
C LEU A 86 -0.15 -5.45 11.55
N MET A 87 0.76 -4.73 12.18
CA MET A 87 2.11 -4.54 11.66
C MET A 87 3.08 -4.28 12.82
N THR A 88 4.36 -4.47 12.56
CA THR A 88 5.43 -4.17 13.53
C THR A 88 5.76 -2.68 13.51
N LEU A 89 6.50 -2.22 14.51
CA LEU A 89 6.98 -0.83 14.54
C LEU A 89 7.94 -0.54 13.38
N ASP A 90 8.77 -1.51 13.01
CA ASP A 90 9.66 -1.36 11.85
C ASP A 90 8.86 -1.19 10.55
N GLU A 91 7.79 -1.98 10.40
CA GLU A 91 6.89 -1.84 9.26
C GLU A 91 6.22 -0.46 9.24
N VAL A 92 5.78 0.04 10.40
CA VAL A 92 5.17 1.38 10.51
C VAL A 92 6.14 2.45 10.00
N GLU A 93 7.42 2.39 10.40
CA GLU A 93 8.42 3.35 9.94
C GLU A 93 8.61 3.31 8.42
N ARG A 94 8.64 2.09 7.84
CA ARG A 94 8.72 1.95 6.38
C ARG A 94 7.47 2.51 5.69
N TRP A 95 6.28 2.25 6.25
CA TRP A 95 5.04 2.78 5.71
C TRP A 95 4.99 4.32 5.78
N PHE A 96 5.60 4.93 6.80
CA PHE A 96 5.75 6.39 6.84
C PHE A 96 6.53 6.89 5.63
N ALA A 97 7.63 6.21 5.29
CA ALA A 97 8.43 6.57 4.12
C ALA A 97 7.64 6.41 2.81
N TYR A 98 6.84 5.36 2.69
CA TYR A 98 5.99 5.15 1.52
C TYR A 98 4.97 6.29 1.38
N ARG A 99 4.35 6.67 2.47
CA ARG A 99 3.37 7.76 2.49
C ARG A 99 4.01 9.09 2.12
N ASP A 100 5.17 9.38 2.67
CA ASP A 100 5.89 10.62 2.39
C ASP A 100 6.30 10.68 0.92
N ASN A 101 6.78 9.59 0.34
CA ASN A 101 7.13 9.53 -1.06
C ASN A 101 5.89 9.79 -1.95
N ARG A 102 4.77 9.17 -1.63
CA ARG A 102 3.52 9.39 -2.37
C ARG A 102 3.09 10.86 -2.32
N ASN A 103 3.23 11.52 -1.18
CA ASN A 103 2.87 12.94 -1.05
C ASN A 103 3.79 13.82 -1.90
N ASN A 104 5.05 13.48 -2.00
CA ASN A 104 6.01 14.21 -2.83
C ASN A 104 5.70 14.07 -4.31
N THR A 105 5.09 12.96 -4.76
CA THR A 105 4.69 12.76 -6.15
C THR A 105 3.67 13.79 -6.63
N ALA A 106 2.83 14.24 -5.75
CA ALA A 106 1.81 15.21 -6.11
C ALA A 106 2.40 16.57 -6.53
N HIS A 107 3.66 16.81 -6.20
CA HIS A 107 4.31 18.10 -6.40
C HIS A 107 5.50 18.07 -7.37
N ASP A 108 6.03 16.91 -7.67
CA ASP A 108 7.21 16.78 -8.53
C ASP A 108 7.11 15.51 -9.36
N TYR A 109 7.01 15.67 -10.70
CA TYR A 109 6.94 14.56 -11.64
C TYR A 109 8.26 14.30 -12.35
N GLY A 110 9.38 14.81 -11.83
CA GLY A 110 10.70 14.65 -12.44
C GLY A 110 11.24 13.22 -12.34
N GLU A 111 12.25 12.93 -13.16
CA GLU A 111 12.93 11.62 -13.15
C GLU A 111 13.47 11.25 -11.76
N GLY A 112 14.00 12.22 -11.02
CA GLY A 112 14.51 11.99 -9.67
C GLY A 112 13.45 11.43 -8.74
N PHE A 113 12.22 11.87 -8.89
CA PHE A 113 11.08 11.40 -8.12
C PHE A 113 10.76 9.94 -8.46
N ALA A 114 10.69 9.62 -9.76
CA ALA A 114 10.40 8.26 -10.20
C ALA A 114 11.48 7.28 -9.71
N HIS A 115 12.74 7.68 -9.70
CA HIS A 115 13.83 6.86 -9.17
C HIS A 115 13.65 6.54 -7.69
N GLU A 116 13.24 7.53 -6.91
CA GLU A 116 12.99 7.32 -5.47
C GLU A 116 11.85 6.31 -5.26
N THR A 117 10.76 6.46 -6.00
CA THR A 117 9.64 5.51 -5.95
C THR A 117 10.10 4.10 -6.34
N LEU A 118 10.87 3.97 -7.42
CA LEU A 118 11.34 2.66 -7.88
C LEU A 118 12.23 1.98 -6.84
N ARG A 119 13.05 2.74 -6.14
CA ARG A 119 13.90 2.19 -5.08
C ARG A 119 13.10 1.57 -3.94
N LEU A 120 11.93 2.12 -3.65
CA LEU A 120 11.08 1.63 -2.57
C LEU A 120 10.32 0.36 -2.93
N MET A 121 10.21 0.02 -4.21
CA MET A 121 9.30 -1.04 -4.65
C MET A 121 9.57 -2.42 -4.06
N PRO A 122 10.83 -2.91 -3.98
CA PRO A 122 11.04 -4.24 -3.39
C PRO A 122 10.54 -4.34 -1.95
N ALA A 123 10.87 -3.37 -1.11
CA ALA A 123 10.41 -3.35 0.28
C ALA A 123 8.90 -3.13 0.37
N PHE A 124 8.37 -2.23 -0.44
CA PHE A 124 6.93 -1.94 -0.44
C PHE A 124 6.11 -3.17 -0.81
N LEU A 125 6.48 -3.87 -1.87
CA LEU A 125 5.75 -5.08 -2.29
C LEU A 125 5.78 -6.15 -1.19
N GLU A 126 6.92 -6.32 -0.53
CA GLU A 126 7.02 -7.24 0.60
C GLU A 126 6.11 -6.83 1.75
N ASP A 127 6.16 -5.55 2.13
CA ASP A 127 5.36 -5.04 3.25
C ASP A 127 3.86 -5.08 2.96
N VAL A 128 3.43 -4.71 1.75
CA VAL A 128 2.02 -4.69 1.42
C VAL A 128 1.45 -6.09 1.25
N ARG A 129 2.25 -7.04 0.74
CA ARG A 129 1.86 -8.46 0.69
C ARG A 129 1.68 -9.00 2.10
N HIS A 130 2.58 -8.65 2.99
CA HIS A 130 2.49 -9.06 4.39
C HIS A 130 1.23 -8.49 5.04
N LEU A 131 0.97 -7.21 4.84
CA LEU A 131 -0.25 -6.57 5.36
C LEU A 131 -1.52 -7.25 4.82
N ALA A 132 -1.58 -7.50 3.52
CA ALA A 132 -2.72 -8.19 2.91
C ALA A 132 -2.93 -9.57 3.54
N GLY A 133 -1.85 -10.31 3.77
CA GLY A 133 -1.90 -11.62 4.42
C GLY A 133 -2.41 -11.55 5.85
N VAL A 134 -1.92 -10.59 6.63
CA VAL A 134 -2.36 -10.39 8.01
C VAL A 134 -3.83 -10.03 8.07
N LEU A 135 -4.29 -9.09 7.24
CA LEU A 135 -5.69 -8.69 7.19
C LEU A 135 -6.59 -9.84 6.77
N LYS A 136 -6.18 -10.61 5.78
CA LYS A 136 -6.92 -11.78 5.32
C LYS A 136 -7.03 -12.84 6.41
N HIS A 137 -5.92 -13.13 7.09
CA HIS A 137 -5.89 -14.13 8.15
C HIS A 137 -6.76 -13.74 9.34
N ARG A 138 -6.71 -12.49 9.76
CA ARG A 138 -7.41 -12.04 10.96
C ARG A 138 -8.87 -11.65 10.73
N LEU A 139 -9.20 -11.12 9.55
CA LEU A 139 -10.52 -10.54 9.29
C LEU A 139 -11.13 -10.98 7.96
N GLY A 140 -10.39 -11.68 7.13
CA GLY A 140 -10.84 -12.06 5.78
C GLY A 140 -11.57 -13.39 5.70
N GLN A 141 -11.71 -14.10 6.81
CA GLN A 141 -12.40 -15.38 6.83
C GLN A 141 -13.80 -15.23 7.36
N ASP A 142 -14.73 -15.94 6.72
CA ASP A 142 -16.09 -16.03 7.22
C ASP A 142 -16.08 -16.80 8.53
N ALA A 143 -16.83 -16.29 9.50
CA ALA A 143 -16.96 -16.92 10.82
C ALA A 143 -17.53 -18.32 10.77
N GLY A 144 -18.24 -18.65 9.72
CA GLY A 144 -18.84 -19.97 9.54
C GLY A 144 -17.86 -21.05 9.11
N GLU A 145 -16.65 -20.66 8.83
CA GLU A 145 -15.62 -21.58 8.34
C GLU A 145 -14.71 -22.08 9.42
#